data_3e04e0c60e89c3711aa7ab2dc8e02135
#
_entry.id   3e04e0c60e89c3711aa7ab2dc8e02135
#
_cell.length_a   1.000
_cell.length_b   1.000
_cell.length_c   1.000
_cell.angle_alpha   90.00
_cell.angle_beta   90.00
_cell.angle_gamma   90.00
#
_symmetry.space_group_name_H-M   'P 1'
#
loop_
_entity.id
_entity.type
_entity.pdbx_description
1 polymer ?
#
loop_
_entity_poly.entity_id
_entity_poly.type
_entity_poly.pdbx_seq_one_letter_code
_entity_poly.pdbx_strand_id
1 'polypeptide(L)'
;MAKPATDQYDEFLTQNEAAVREAREADRIEPRANVALYDAERGVVLVELRSGFVFGFPPERVPGLRDASAAELSEVRISPSGDGLHWDDLNVDASLTGLMADALNLREWAPRLMGQARSEAKARAARLNGLKGGRPRRSQSARKAKKSS
;
A
#
# COMPACT_ATOMS: atom_id res chain seq x y z
N MET A 1 -28.93 -32.23 7.69
CA MET A 1 -29.06 -31.65 9.03
C MET A 1 -28.74 -30.16 8.96
N ALA A 2 -29.67 -29.31 9.30
CA ALA A 2 -29.41 -27.87 9.40
C ALA A 2 -28.50 -27.62 10.62
N LYS A 3 -27.41 -26.83 10.47
CA LYS A 3 -26.58 -26.36 11.57
C LYS A 3 -27.45 -25.62 12.59
N PRO A 4 -27.26 -25.80 13.90
CA PRO A 4 -28.00 -25.06 14.89
C PRO A 4 -27.75 -23.55 14.71
N ALA A 5 -28.79 -22.76 14.94
CA ALA A 5 -28.73 -21.29 14.74
C ALA A 5 -27.60 -20.60 15.55
N THR A 6 -27.19 -21.21 16.63
CA THR A 6 -26.08 -20.74 17.48
C THR A 6 -24.73 -20.78 16.75
N ASP A 7 -24.46 -21.85 15.99
CA ASP A 7 -23.19 -21.98 15.24
C ASP A 7 -23.07 -20.95 14.12
N GLN A 8 -24.20 -20.61 13.48
CA GLN A 8 -24.22 -19.58 12.42
C GLN A 8 -23.99 -18.17 12.99
N TYR A 9 -24.48 -17.91 14.19
CA TYR A 9 -24.29 -16.63 14.85
C TYR A 9 -22.85 -16.45 15.33
N ASP A 10 -22.26 -17.49 15.89
CA ASP A 10 -20.85 -17.48 16.31
C ASP A 10 -19.89 -17.37 15.13
N GLU A 11 -20.21 -18.04 14.01
CA GLU A 11 -19.46 -17.90 12.75
C GLU A 11 -19.54 -16.49 12.19
N PHE A 12 -20.73 -15.86 12.23
CA PHE A 12 -20.94 -14.48 11.81
C PHE A 12 -20.17 -13.48 12.68
N LEU A 13 -20.18 -13.66 14.00
CA LEU A 13 -19.42 -12.80 14.92
C LEU A 13 -17.91 -12.95 14.69
N THR A 14 -17.41 -14.16 14.49
CA THR A 14 -15.99 -14.41 14.23
C THR A 14 -15.54 -13.81 12.90
N GLN A 15 -16.35 -13.90 11.86
CA GLN A 15 -16.08 -13.26 10.57
C GLN A 15 -16.10 -11.74 10.68
N ASN A 16 -17.04 -11.18 11.47
CA ASN A 16 -17.14 -9.75 11.67
C ASN A 16 -15.96 -9.20 12.50
N GLU A 17 -15.49 -9.92 13.52
CA GLU A 17 -14.30 -9.56 14.29
C GLU A 17 -13.04 -9.56 13.43
N ALA A 18 -12.89 -10.54 12.53
CA ALA A 18 -11.78 -10.59 11.59
C ALA A 18 -11.81 -9.40 10.62
N ALA A 19 -12.98 -9.06 10.07
CA ALA A 19 -13.16 -7.92 9.18
C ALA A 19 -12.90 -6.59 9.89
N VAL A 20 -13.35 -6.43 11.13
CA VAL A 20 -13.08 -5.24 11.95
C VAL A 20 -11.59 -5.10 12.25
N ARG A 21 -10.90 -6.19 12.54
CA ARG A 21 -9.46 -6.19 12.77
C ARG A 21 -8.68 -5.82 11.51
N GLU A 22 -9.06 -6.38 10.38
CA GLU A 22 -8.46 -6.06 9.07
C GLU A 22 -8.68 -4.58 8.71
N ALA A 23 -9.89 -4.05 8.91
CA ALA A 23 -10.18 -2.64 8.70
C ALA A 23 -9.34 -1.73 9.60
N ARG A 24 -9.16 -2.09 10.88
CA ARG A 24 -8.29 -1.33 11.82
C ARG A 24 -6.82 -1.38 11.41
N GLU A 25 -6.35 -2.49 10.88
CA GLU A 25 -4.98 -2.62 10.39
C GLU A 25 -4.79 -1.80 9.12
N ALA A 26 -5.74 -1.83 8.19
CA ALA A 26 -5.77 -0.98 7.00
C ALA A 26 -5.77 0.51 7.39
N ASP A 27 -6.57 0.90 8.37
CA ASP A 27 -6.60 2.28 8.89
C ASP A 27 -5.24 2.77 9.46
N ARG A 28 -4.43 1.86 9.97
CA ARG A 28 -3.09 2.18 10.47
C ARG A 28 -2.06 2.37 9.37
N ILE A 29 -2.19 1.62 8.29
CA ILE A 29 -1.17 1.51 7.22
C ILE A 29 -1.52 2.40 6.04
N GLU A 30 -2.79 2.43 5.67
CA GLU A 30 -3.26 3.17 4.50
C GLU A 30 -3.46 4.66 4.80
N PRO A 31 -3.22 5.53 3.81
CA PRO A 31 -3.48 6.95 3.97
C PRO A 31 -4.97 7.23 4.13
N ARG A 32 -5.32 8.04 5.11
CA ARG A 32 -6.69 8.49 5.37
C ARG A 32 -6.76 10.01 5.37
N ALA A 33 -7.73 10.56 4.67
CA ALA A 33 -7.95 12.00 4.63
C ALA A 33 -8.61 12.49 5.92
N ASN A 34 -8.17 13.65 6.37
CA ASN A 34 -8.78 14.43 7.45
C ASN A 34 -9.50 15.66 6.92
N VAL A 35 -8.89 16.33 5.94
CA VAL A 35 -9.44 17.51 5.27
C VAL A 35 -9.23 17.39 3.77
N ALA A 36 -10.21 17.80 2.99
CA ALA A 36 -10.09 18.00 1.55
C ALA A 36 -10.74 19.32 1.15
N LEU A 37 -10.10 20.08 0.29
CA LEU A 37 -10.62 21.34 -0.23
C LEU A 37 -10.06 21.63 -1.63
N TYR A 38 -10.78 22.45 -2.39
CA TYR A 38 -10.28 22.99 -3.64
C TYR A 38 -9.66 24.37 -3.40
N ASP A 39 -8.40 24.52 -3.76
CA ASP A 39 -7.69 25.80 -3.76
C ASP A 39 -7.80 26.42 -5.16
N ALA A 40 -8.69 27.39 -5.30
CA ALA A 40 -8.95 28.04 -6.60
C ALA A 40 -7.78 28.93 -7.06
N GLU A 41 -6.97 29.46 -6.14
CA GLU A 41 -5.80 30.28 -6.49
C GLU A 41 -4.71 29.42 -7.13
N ARG A 42 -4.50 28.24 -6.61
CA ARG A 42 -3.51 27.28 -7.14
C ARG A 42 -4.09 26.35 -8.22
N GLY A 43 -5.41 26.25 -8.31
CA GLY A 43 -6.09 25.33 -9.22
C GLY A 43 -5.87 23.86 -8.86
N VAL A 44 -5.76 23.53 -7.58
CA VAL A 44 -5.51 22.17 -7.08
C VAL A 44 -6.48 21.75 -6.00
N VAL A 45 -6.75 20.47 -5.93
CA VAL A 45 -7.41 19.87 -4.75
C VAL A 45 -6.33 19.56 -3.73
N LEU A 46 -6.47 20.11 -2.53
CA LEU A 46 -5.59 19.86 -1.39
C LEU A 46 -6.22 18.82 -0.48
N VAL A 47 -5.40 17.89 -0.01
CA VAL A 47 -5.81 16.85 0.93
C VAL A 47 -4.81 16.82 2.08
N GLU A 48 -5.31 16.99 3.29
CA GLU A 48 -4.57 16.75 4.52
C GLU A 48 -4.88 15.33 5.01
N LEU A 49 -3.85 14.55 5.24
CA LEU A 49 -3.95 13.19 5.77
C LEU A 49 -3.99 13.20 7.30
N ARG A 50 -4.57 12.19 7.91
CA ARG A 50 -4.54 11.98 9.38
C ARG A 50 -3.12 11.89 9.93
N SER A 51 -2.15 11.51 9.10
CA SER A 51 -0.71 11.51 9.42
C SER A 51 -0.08 12.90 9.50
N GLY A 52 -0.79 13.96 9.09
CA GLY A 52 -0.30 15.34 9.02
C GLY A 52 0.37 15.71 7.69
N PHE A 53 0.59 14.77 6.78
CA PHE A 53 1.04 15.10 5.43
C PHE A 53 -0.06 15.78 4.63
N VAL A 54 0.33 16.77 3.84
CA VAL A 54 -0.55 17.46 2.90
C VAL A 54 -0.04 17.22 1.49
N PHE A 55 -0.92 16.84 0.59
CA PHE A 55 -0.60 16.78 -0.83
C PHE A 55 -1.69 17.45 -1.65
N GLY A 56 -1.33 17.87 -2.86
CA GLY A 56 -2.26 18.48 -3.79
C GLY A 56 -2.13 17.85 -5.16
N PHE A 57 -3.22 17.86 -5.90
CA PHE A 57 -3.24 17.39 -7.28
C PHE A 57 -4.13 18.26 -8.16
N PRO A 58 -3.78 18.46 -9.44
CA PRO A 58 -4.63 19.15 -10.38
C PRO A 58 -5.88 18.30 -10.68
N PRO A 59 -7.09 18.91 -10.73
CA PRO A 59 -8.35 18.18 -10.94
C PRO A 59 -8.37 17.31 -12.19
N GLU A 60 -7.72 17.74 -13.26
CA GLU A 60 -7.65 17.01 -14.53
C GLU A 60 -6.96 15.64 -14.43
N ARG A 61 -6.29 15.34 -13.31
CA ARG A 61 -5.73 14.01 -13.06
C ARG A 61 -6.79 13.00 -12.67
N VAL A 62 -7.95 13.47 -12.25
CA VAL A 62 -9.09 12.59 -11.93
C VAL A 62 -10.04 12.58 -13.12
N PRO A 63 -10.33 11.42 -13.72
CA PRO A 63 -11.33 11.31 -14.77
C PRO A 63 -12.67 11.88 -14.30
N GLY A 64 -13.28 12.72 -15.11
CA GLY A 64 -14.56 13.38 -14.80
C GLY A 64 -14.44 14.75 -14.14
N LEU A 65 -13.26 15.19 -13.70
CA LEU A 65 -13.06 16.52 -13.11
C LEU A 65 -12.44 17.53 -14.08
N ARG A 66 -12.01 17.11 -15.25
CA ARG A 66 -11.29 17.98 -16.22
C ARG A 66 -12.04 19.27 -16.57
N ASP A 67 -13.34 19.16 -16.79
CA ASP A 67 -14.19 20.27 -17.23
C ASP A 67 -15.07 20.83 -16.09
N ALA A 68 -14.80 20.41 -14.85
CA ALA A 68 -15.56 20.87 -13.70
C ALA A 68 -15.24 22.33 -13.37
N SER A 69 -16.28 23.07 -13.00
CA SER A 69 -16.15 24.46 -12.55
C SER A 69 -15.53 24.54 -11.14
N ALA A 70 -15.01 25.70 -10.77
CA ALA A 70 -14.48 25.94 -9.44
C ALA A 70 -15.53 25.67 -8.33
N ALA A 71 -16.80 25.99 -8.60
CA ALA A 71 -17.89 25.72 -7.66
C ALA A 71 -18.09 24.22 -7.46
N GLU A 72 -18.13 23.45 -8.54
CA GLU A 72 -18.24 21.98 -8.49
C GLU A 72 -17.04 21.32 -7.81
N LEU A 73 -15.82 21.79 -8.10
CA LEU A 73 -14.60 21.28 -7.47
C LEU A 73 -14.56 21.56 -5.95
N SER A 74 -15.17 22.67 -5.52
CA SER A 74 -15.25 23.04 -4.10
C SER A 74 -16.18 22.14 -3.29
N GLU A 75 -17.07 21.39 -3.94
CA GLU A 75 -17.97 20.43 -3.31
C GLU A 75 -17.32 19.06 -2.99
N VAL A 76 -16.00 19.01 -3.00
CA VAL A 76 -15.25 17.81 -2.63
C VAL A 76 -15.61 17.33 -1.22
N ARG A 77 -15.88 16.05 -1.10
CA ARG A 77 -16.17 15.37 0.17
C ARG A 77 -15.23 14.20 0.39
N ILE A 78 -15.01 13.88 1.65
CA ILE A 78 -14.21 12.72 2.06
C ILE A 78 -15.17 11.57 2.33
N SER A 79 -14.80 10.36 1.89
CA SER A 79 -15.53 9.14 2.24
C SER A 79 -15.59 8.93 3.77
N PRO A 80 -16.61 8.24 4.30
CA PRO A 80 -16.73 8.00 5.75
C PRO A 80 -15.49 7.34 6.37
N SER A 81 -14.82 6.45 5.63
CA SER A 81 -13.57 5.79 6.03
C SER A 81 -12.33 6.68 5.86
N GLY A 82 -12.42 7.76 5.09
CA GLY A 82 -11.31 8.64 4.79
C GLY A 82 -10.39 8.15 3.67
N ASP A 83 -10.73 7.09 2.99
CA ASP A 83 -9.91 6.43 1.95
C ASP A 83 -10.13 6.98 0.53
N GLY A 84 -11.11 7.83 0.35
CA GLY A 84 -11.47 8.39 -0.94
C GLY A 84 -12.05 9.81 -0.87
N LEU A 85 -12.14 10.41 -2.04
CA LEU A 85 -12.79 11.69 -2.27
C LEU A 85 -13.94 11.49 -3.25
N HIS A 86 -15.04 12.23 -3.07
CA HIS A 86 -16.15 12.25 -4.00
C HIS A 86 -16.69 13.62 -4.25
N TRP A 87 -17.26 13.76 -5.43
CA TRP A 87 -18.01 14.90 -5.92
C TRP A 87 -19.38 14.39 -6.34
N ASP A 88 -20.36 14.55 -5.44
CA ASP A 88 -21.70 13.95 -5.60
C ASP A 88 -22.39 14.43 -6.89
N ASP A 89 -22.36 15.73 -7.16
CA ASP A 89 -23.01 16.33 -8.33
C ASP A 89 -22.38 15.88 -9.67
N LEU A 90 -21.10 15.52 -9.64
CA LEU A 90 -20.38 15.04 -10.82
C LEU A 90 -20.36 13.52 -10.93
N ASN A 91 -20.85 12.82 -9.91
CA ASN A 91 -20.77 11.36 -9.77
C ASN A 91 -19.33 10.85 -10.01
N VAL A 92 -18.37 11.51 -9.37
CA VAL A 92 -16.94 11.20 -9.47
C VAL A 92 -16.41 10.74 -8.12
N ASP A 93 -15.71 9.61 -8.13
CA ASP A 93 -15.02 9.04 -6.98
C ASP A 93 -13.53 8.89 -7.28
N ALA A 94 -12.69 9.19 -6.31
CA ALA A 94 -11.25 9.06 -6.41
C ALA A 94 -10.68 8.39 -5.15
N SER A 95 -9.94 7.30 -5.34
CA SER A 95 -9.21 6.63 -4.26
C SER A 95 -7.96 7.42 -3.88
N LEU A 96 -7.74 7.69 -2.60
CA LEU A 96 -6.51 8.33 -2.12
C LEU A 96 -5.27 7.51 -2.44
N THR A 97 -5.33 6.22 -2.22
CA THR A 97 -4.20 5.32 -2.54
C THR A 97 -3.86 5.37 -4.03
N GLY A 98 -4.88 5.39 -4.90
CA GLY A 98 -4.69 5.53 -6.34
C GLY A 98 -4.07 6.87 -6.72
N LEU A 99 -4.59 7.98 -6.20
CA LEU A 99 -4.07 9.32 -6.44
C LEU A 99 -2.61 9.47 -5.99
N MET A 100 -2.28 8.95 -4.81
CA MET A 100 -0.92 8.99 -4.28
C MET A 100 0.03 8.10 -5.09
N ALA A 101 -0.43 6.92 -5.50
CA ALA A 101 0.35 6.03 -6.35
C ALA A 101 0.68 6.68 -7.70
N ASP A 102 -0.27 7.39 -8.29
CA ASP A 102 -0.07 8.12 -9.54
C ASP A 102 0.81 9.37 -9.34
N ALA A 103 0.55 10.16 -8.30
CA ALA A 103 1.33 11.36 -7.99
C ALA A 103 2.81 11.06 -7.73
N LEU A 104 3.09 9.95 -7.08
CA LEU A 104 4.45 9.52 -6.76
C LEU A 104 5.04 8.58 -7.81
N ASN A 105 4.29 8.23 -8.86
CA ASN A 105 4.70 7.24 -9.86
C ASN A 105 5.19 5.92 -9.24
N LEU A 106 4.50 5.46 -8.20
CA LEU A 106 4.94 4.33 -7.38
C LEU A 106 5.10 3.04 -8.16
N ARG A 107 4.31 2.84 -9.21
CA ARG A 107 4.38 1.63 -10.06
C ARG A 107 5.73 1.46 -10.73
N GLU A 108 6.40 2.57 -11.03
CA GLU A 108 7.68 2.57 -11.74
C GLU A 108 8.89 2.43 -10.82
N TRP A 109 8.92 3.20 -9.72
CA TRP A 109 10.12 3.27 -8.89
C TRP A 109 10.03 2.46 -7.59
N ALA A 110 8.84 2.21 -7.03
CA ALA A 110 8.71 1.44 -5.79
C ALA A 110 9.31 0.03 -5.88
N PRO A 111 9.15 -0.73 -6.99
CA PRO A 111 9.81 -2.02 -7.14
C PRO A 111 11.34 -1.95 -7.07
N ARG A 112 11.94 -0.85 -7.55
CA ARG A 112 13.40 -0.62 -7.47
C ARG A 112 13.84 -0.42 -6.02
N LEU A 113 13.10 0.37 -5.25
CA LEU A 113 13.36 0.59 -3.83
C LEU A 113 13.23 -0.71 -3.02
N MET A 114 12.19 -1.48 -3.27
CA MET A 114 11.98 -2.79 -2.63
C MET A 114 13.05 -3.81 -3.05
N GLY A 115 13.50 -3.77 -4.30
CA GLY A 115 14.60 -4.59 -4.81
C GLY A 115 15.92 -4.29 -4.11
N GLN A 116 16.23 -3.01 -3.86
CA GLN A 116 17.41 -2.59 -3.12
C GLN A 116 17.36 -3.08 -1.66
N ALA A 117 16.25 -2.92 -0.98
CA ALA A 117 16.07 -3.40 0.39
C ALA A 117 16.25 -4.93 0.50
N ARG A 118 15.74 -5.69 -0.47
CA ARG A 118 15.95 -7.14 -0.56
C ARG A 118 17.40 -7.50 -0.82
N SER A 119 18.10 -6.74 -1.66
CA SER A 119 19.53 -6.94 -1.97
C SER A 119 20.40 -6.71 -0.74
N GLU A 120 20.14 -5.68 0.04
CA GLU A 120 20.83 -5.40 1.31
C GLU A 120 20.57 -6.50 2.35
N ALA A 121 19.33 -6.96 2.50
CA ALA A 121 18.99 -8.06 3.40
C ALA A 121 19.68 -9.36 2.99
N LYS A 122 19.74 -9.68 1.71
CA LYS A 122 20.49 -10.83 1.18
C LYS A 122 21.98 -10.70 1.42
N ALA A 123 22.57 -9.53 1.19
CA ALA A 123 23.98 -9.28 1.43
C ALA A 123 24.34 -9.42 2.92
N ARG A 124 23.49 -8.92 3.80
CA ARG A 124 23.63 -9.08 5.26
C ARG A 124 23.56 -10.54 5.68
N ALA A 125 22.56 -11.28 5.18
CA ALA A 125 22.42 -12.71 5.47
C ALA A 125 23.62 -13.52 4.94
N ALA A 126 24.12 -13.21 3.75
CA ALA A 126 25.32 -13.87 3.20
C ALA A 126 26.57 -13.63 4.04
N ARG A 127 26.76 -12.40 4.55
CA ARG A 127 27.87 -12.07 5.45
C ARG A 127 27.78 -12.85 6.76
N LEU A 128 26.61 -12.91 7.37
CA LEU A 128 26.37 -13.67 8.62
C LEU A 128 26.59 -15.17 8.42
N ASN A 129 26.13 -15.72 7.30
CA ASN A 129 26.33 -17.13 6.98
C ASN A 129 27.81 -17.43 6.65
N GLY A 130 28.52 -16.51 6.03
CA GLY A 130 29.97 -16.62 5.82
C GLY A 130 30.78 -16.66 7.11
N LEU A 131 30.37 -15.91 8.15
CA LEU A 131 30.98 -15.91 9.47
C LEU A 131 30.75 -17.22 10.25
N LYS A 132 29.67 -17.95 9.95
CA LYS A 132 29.35 -19.23 10.59
C LYS A 132 30.10 -20.44 10.03
N GLY A 133 31.00 -20.26 9.11
CA GLY A 133 31.79 -21.31 8.46
C GLY A 133 31.15 -21.83 7.18
N GLY A 134 31.82 -21.60 6.08
CA GLY A 134 31.43 -22.16 4.78
C GLY A 134 31.59 -23.68 4.74
N ARG A 135 30.94 -24.30 3.76
CA ARG A 135 31.03 -25.74 3.47
C ARG A 135 32.49 -26.22 3.56
N PRO A 136 32.80 -27.27 4.34
CA PRO A 136 34.16 -27.78 4.43
C PRO A 136 34.68 -28.11 3.03
N ARG A 137 35.89 -27.62 2.75
CA ARG A 137 36.57 -27.97 1.50
C ARG A 137 36.72 -29.50 1.46
N ARG A 138 36.17 -30.15 0.47
CA ARG A 138 36.47 -31.56 0.18
C ARG A 138 37.99 -31.66 0.10
N SER A 139 38.61 -32.37 1.05
CA SER A 139 40.03 -32.63 1.03
C SER A 139 40.42 -33.31 -0.27
N GLN A 140 41.45 -32.79 -0.92
CA GLN A 140 41.95 -33.33 -2.19
C GLN A 140 42.57 -34.74 -2.06
N SER A 141 42.54 -35.35 -0.87
CA SER A 141 43.10 -36.66 -0.59
C SER A 141 42.37 -37.83 -1.28
N ALA A 142 41.17 -37.62 -1.80
CA ALA A 142 40.43 -38.65 -2.51
C ALA A 142 40.83 -38.81 -4.02
N ARG A 143 41.68 -37.94 -4.54
CA ARG A 143 42.08 -37.98 -5.98
C ARG A 143 43.35 -38.80 -6.25
N LYS A 144 44.13 -39.14 -5.21
CA LYS A 144 45.39 -39.88 -5.38
C LYS A 144 45.26 -41.42 -5.32
N ALA A 145 44.12 -41.91 -4.84
CA ALA A 145 43.92 -43.37 -4.71
C ALA A 145 43.40 -44.07 -5.98
N LYS A 146 43.13 -43.37 -7.08
CA LYS A 146 42.55 -43.92 -8.29
C LYS A 146 43.50 -43.99 -9.48
N LYS A 147 44.82 -43.77 -9.27
CA LYS A 147 45.83 -43.73 -10.36
C LYS A 147 46.96 -44.70 -10.17
N SER A 148 46.84 -45.73 -9.32
CA SER A 148 47.80 -46.81 -9.18
C SER A 148 47.06 -48.17 -9.18
N SER A 149 46.68 -48.60 -10.31
CA SER A 149 46.46 -50.01 -10.67
C SER A 149 46.44 -50.14 -12.19
#